data_164681153bdd62d6257bbbced7cee14b
#
_entry.id   164681153bdd62d6257bbbced7cee14b
#
_cell.length_a   1.000
_cell.length_b   1.000
_cell.length_c   1.000
_cell.angle_alpha   90.00
_cell.angle_beta   90.00
_cell.angle_gamma   90.00
#
_symmetry.space_group_name_H-M   'P 1'
#
loop_
_entity.id
_entity.type
_entity.pdbx_description
1 polymer ?
#
loop_
_entity_poly.entity_id
_entity_poly.type
_entity_poly.pdbx_seq_one_letter_code
_entity_poly.pdbx_strand_id
1 'polypeptide(L)'
;LDAPTQLRIGRQALTVLTRVLAVAAPQEGCALLLGSRGLEGVLDLRWIWPCVNVWEPASERRRRFRIDPREQLLAQKWGRGRGWLVLGSAHSHPRGVEEPSATDRALAFAPTLMLILAPGLGGGAADLELSGRIGCWWLPAPDDGVREAGPAACLPRRLRWRMED
;
A
#
# COMPACT_ATOMS: atom_id res chain seq x y z
N LEU A 1 4.29 18.05 8.91
CA LEU A 1 3.91 16.83 9.66
C LEU A 1 5.07 15.85 9.54
N ASP A 2 5.64 15.47 10.68
CA ASP A 2 6.76 14.55 10.73
C ASP A 2 6.42 13.23 10.03
N ALA A 3 7.40 12.66 9.35
CA ALA A 3 7.24 11.40 8.68
C ALA A 3 6.94 10.28 9.69
N PRO A 4 6.04 9.33 9.38
CA PRO A 4 5.71 8.26 10.31
C PRO A 4 6.93 7.37 10.58
N THR A 5 6.95 6.80 11.77
CA THR A 5 8.03 5.92 12.24
C THR A 5 7.61 4.46 12.28
N GLN A 6 6.33 4.19 12.45
CA GLN A 6 5.79 2.85 12.64
C GLN A 6 4.36 2.74 12.13
N LEU A 7 3.99 1.53 11.70
CA LEU A 7 2.62 1.14 11.39
C LEU A 7 2.13 0.08 12.37
N ARG A 8 0.92 0.25 12.91
CA ARG A 8 0.18 -0.77 13.67
C ARG A 8 -0.95 -1.31 12.81
N ILE A 9 -1.12 -2.62 12.80
CA ILE A 9 -2.15 -3.31 12.02
C ILE A 9 -2.86 -4.29 12.94
N GLY A 10 -4.20 -4.15 13.09
CA GLY A 10 -5.00 -5.15 13.80
C GLY A 10 -5.02 -6.49 13.08
N ARG A 11 -5.08 -7.60 13.81
CA ARG A 11 -5.10 -8.97 13.27
C ARG A 11 -6.14 -9.15 12.17
N GLN A 12 -7.37 -8.66 12.40
CA GLN A 12 -8.44 -8.77 11.42
C GLN A 12 -8.13 -8.00 10.12
N ALA A 13 -7.62 -6.77 10.25
CA ALA A 13 -7.25 -5.95 9.08
C ALA A 13 -6.13 -6.63 8.28
N LEU A 14 -5.14 -7.22 8.96
CA LEU A 14 -4.07 -7.96 8.31
C LEU A 14 -4.61 -9.17 7.54
N THR A 15 -5.51 -9.94 8.12
CA THR A 15 -6.15 -11.09 7.47
C THR A 15 -6.93 -10.65 6.23
N VAL A 16 -7.71 -9.58 6.32
CA VAL A 16 -8.46 -9.04 5.18
C VAL A 16 -7.50 -8.56 4.09
N LEU A 17 -6.46 -7.81 4.47
CA LEU A 17 -5.45 -7.30 3.54
C LEU A 17 -4.82 -8.43 2.71
N THR A 18 -4.29 -9.45 3.38
CA THR A 18 -3.61 -10.55 2.69
C THR A 18 -4.54 -11.29 1.74
N ARG A 19 -5.78 -11.55 2.12
CA ARG A 19 -6.78 -12.21 1.28
C ARG A 19 -7.18 -11.38 0.07
N VAL A 20 -7.48 -10.09 0.29
CA VAL A 20 -7.87 -9.17 -0.79
C VAL A 20 -6.76 -9.07 -1.85
N LEU A 21 -5.51 -8.98 -1.42
CA LEU A 21 -4.38 -8.87 -2.33
C LEU A 21 -4.07 -10.21 -3.03
N ALA A 22 -4.17 -11.32 -2.33
CA ALA A 22 -3.83 -12.65 -2.87
C ALA A 22 -4.85 -13.16 -3.89
N VAL A 23 -6.15 -12.89 -3.68
CA VAL A 23 -7.22 -13.42 -4.53
C VAL A 23 -7.15 -12.92 -5.99
N ALA A 24 -6.51 -11.79 -6.22
CA ALA A 24 -6.34 -11.23 -7.57
C ALA A 24 -5.27 -11.95 -8.41
N ALA A 25 -4.41 -12.78 -7.79
CA ALA A 25 -3.37 -13.49 -8.52
C ALA A 25 -3.92 -14.25 -9.75
N PRO A 26 -3.23 -14.23 -10.88
CA PRO A 26 -1.88 -13.76 -11.16
C PRO A 26 -1.74 -12.23 -11.42
N GLN A 27 -2.81 -11.48 -11.33
CA GLN A 27 -2.79 -10.02 -11.42
C GLN A 27 -2.39 -9.40 -10.07
N GLU A 28 -1.91 -8.17 -10.09
CA GLU A 28 -1.70 -7.41 -8.87
C GLU A 28 -3.06 -7.04 -8.26
N GLY A 29 -3.31 -7.49 -7.04
CA GLY A 29 -4.44 -7.03 -6.22
C GLY A 29 -4.13 -5.67 -5.63
N CYS A 30 -5.16 -4.88 -5.31
CA CYS A 30 -4.99 -3.58 -4.72
C CYS A 30 -6.10 -3.22 -3.73
N ALA A 31 -5.78 -2.32 -2.81
CA ALA A 31 -6.69 -1.81 -1.80
C ALA A 31 -6.26 -0.42 -1.33
N LEU A 32 -7.20 0.35 -0.78
CA LEU A 32 -6.88 1.55 -0.01
C LEU A 32 -6.81 1.22 1.48
N LEU A 33 -5.96 1.95 2.18
CA LEU A 33 -5.65 1.77 3.59
C LEU A 33 -6.23 2.94 4.38
N LEU A 34 -7.18 2.66 5.27
CA LEU A 34 -7.82 3.69 6.08
C LEU A 34 -7.46 3.52 7.54
N GLY A 35 -7.27 4.65 8.22
CA GLY A 35 -6.92 4.64 9.62
C GLY A 35 -6.64 6.03 10.16
N SER A 36 -5.87 6.10 11.22
CA SER A 36 -5.55 7.34 11.91
C SER A 36 -4.05 7.55 12.09
N ARG A 37 -3.65 8.78 12.29
CA ARG A 37 -2.32 9.13 12.78
C ARG A 37 -2.39 9.28 14.29
N GLY A 38 -1.64 8.44 14.99
CA GLY A 38 -1.44 8.54 16.42
C GLY A 38 -0.32 9.52 16.78
N LEU A 39 0.00 9.55 18.05
CA LEU A 39 1.14 10.33 18.57
C LEU A 39 2.47 9.72 18.09
N GLU A 40 3.55 10.51 18.14
CA GLU A 40 4.92 10.08 17.88
C GLU A 40 5.15 9.44 16.49
N GLY A 41 4.34 9.82 15.50
CA GLY A 41 4.49 9.33 14.13
C GLY A 41 4.00 7.89 13.91
N VAL A 42 3.15 7.37 14.79
CA VAL A 42 2.53 6.06 14.61
C VAL A 42 1.33 6.18 13.68
N LEU A 43 1.24 5.27 12.71
CA LEU A 43 0.05 5.07 11.89
C LEU A 43 -0.73 3.87 12.41
N ASP A 44 -2.04 4.02 12.57
CA ASP A 44 -2.96 2.96 12.97
C ASP A 44 -3.84 2.56 11.78
N LEU A 45 -3.57 1.41 11.18
CA LEU A 45 -4.40 0.86 10.11
C LEU A 45 -5.65 0.22 10.71
N ARG A 46 -6.82 0.77 10.37
CA ARG A 46 -8.11 0.38 10.95
C ARG A 46 -8.99 -0.36 9.96
N TRP A 47 -8.86 -0.08 8.68
CA TRP A 47 -9.72 -0.65 7.66
C TRP A 47 -9.01 -0.85 6.33
N ILE A 48 -9.38 -1.93 5.65
CA ILE A 48 -8.97 -2.23 4.29
C ILE A 48 -10.18 -1.98 3.37
N TRP A 49 -9.98 -1.14 2.37
CA TRP A 49 -10.96 -0.86 1.33
C TRP A 49 -10.55 -1.59 0.06
N PRO A 50 -11.17 -2.75 -0.25
CA PRO A 50 -10.81 -3.53 -1.43
C PRO A 50 -11.08 -2.74 -2.71
N CYS A 51 -10.17 -2.82 -3.66
CA CYS A 51 -10.32 -2.18 -4.96
C CYS A 51 -10.07 -3.19 -6.08
N VAL A 52 -10.68 -2.92 -7.23
CA VAL A 52 -10.37 -3.65 -8.47
C VAL A 52 -9.19 -2.97 -9.16
N ASN A 53 -8.28 -3.76 -9.68
CA ASN A 53 -7.20 -3.26 -10.52
C ASN A 53 -7.76 -2.87 -11.90
N VAL A 54 -7.82 -1.56 -12.18
CA VAL A 54 -8.35 -1.02 -13.44
C VAL A 54 -7.27 -0.58 -14.41
N TRP A 55 -6.04 -1.10 -14.27
CA TRP A 55 -4.95 -0.80 -15.22
C TRP A 55 -5.31 -1.24 -16.63
N GLU A 56 -5.04 -0.39 -17.61
CA GLU A 56 -5.19 -0.71 -19.03
C GLU A 56 -3.81 -0.57 -19.75
N PRO A 57 -3.49 -1.50 -20.66
CA PRO A 57 -4.28 -2.68 -21.06
C PRO A 57 -4.29 -3.77 -19.97
N ALA A 58 -5.36 -4.58 -19.94
CA ALA A 58 -5.55 -5.62 -18.93
C ALA A 58 -4.43 -6.67 -18.89
N SER A 59 -3.74 -6.89 -20.00
CA SER A 59 -2.58 -7.80 -20.08
C SER A 59 -1.41 -7.40 -19.19
N GLU A 60 -1.31 -6.13 -18.81
CA GLU A 60 -0.25 -5.61 -17.95
C GLU A 60 -0.59 -5.65 -16.45
N ARG A 61 -1.82 -5.99 -16.06
CA ARG A 61 -2.27 -6.05 -14.65
C ARG A 61 -1.46 -7.04 -13.80
N ARG A 62 -0.69 -7.93 -14.41
CA ARG A 62 0.23 -8.83 -13.69
C ARG A 62 1.47 -8.14 -13.12
N ARG A 63 1.74 -6.90 -13.54
CA ARG A 63 2.94 -6.13 -13.16
C ARG A 63 2.62 -4.67 -12.81
N ARG A 64 1.37 -4.27 -12.90
CA ARG A 64 0.93 -2.89 -12.69
C ARG A 64 -0.48 -2.87 -12.12
N PHE A 65 -0.74 -1.89 -11.29
CA PHE A 65 -2.09 -1.65 -10.80
C PHE A 65 -2.49 -0.18 -10.94
N ARG A 66 -3.78 0.02 -10.98
CA ARG A 66 -4.41 1.33 -10.88
C ARG A 66 -5.70 1.18 -10.11
N ILE A 67 -5.91 2.05 -9.12
CA ILE A 67 -7.17 2.19 -8.41
C ILE A 67 -8.00 3.26 -9.10
N ASP A 68 -9.28 3.00 -9.31
CA ASP A 68 -10.21 4.00 -9.86
C ASP A 68 -10.25 5.22 -8.90
N PRO A 69 -10.03 6.46 -9.39
CA PRO A 69 -10.09 7.67 -8.55
C PRO A 69 -11.41 7.83 -7.79
N ARG A 70 -12.51 7.28 -8.29
CA ARG A 70 -13.81 7.28 -7.61
C ARG A 70 -13.78 6.47 -6.31
N GLU A 71 -13.04 5.37 -6.27
CA GLU A 71 -12.84 4.58 -5.04
C GLU A 71 -12.12 5.40 -3.97
N GLN A 72 -11.13 6.21 -4.37
CA GLN A 72 -10.42 7.11 -3.45
C GLN A 72 -11.39 8.12 -2.80
N LEU A 73 -12.27 8.72 -3.59
CA LEU A 73 -13.26 9.68 -3.09
C LEU A 73 -14.28 9.02 -2.16
N LEU A 74 -14.77 7.83 -2.52
CA LEU A 74 -15.71 7.08 -1.69
C LEU A 74 -15.09 6.66 -0.36
N ALA A 75 -13.87 6.13 -0.39
CA ALA A 75 -13.13 5.74 0.81
C ALA A 75 -12.87 6.95 1.73
N GLN A 76 -12.48 8.10 1.18
CA GLN A 76 -12.29 9.33 1.94
C GLN A 76 -13.59 9.81 2.60
N LYS A 77 -14.69 9.81 1.86
CA LYS A 77 -16.00 10.20 2.38
C LYS A 77 -16.44 9.29 3.53
N TRP A 78 -16.32 7.98 3.32
CA TRP A 78 -16.69 6.97 4.31
C TRP A 78 -15.80 7.04 5.56
N GLY A 79 -14.48 7.20 5.39
CA GLY A 79 -13.52 7.31 6.48
C GLY A 79 -13.74 8.55 7.35
N ARG A 80 -14.03 9.70 6.74
CA ARG A 80 -14.31 10.94 7.48
C ARG A 80 -15.42 10.81 8.51
N GLY A 81 -16.48 10.07 8.18
CA GLY A 81 -17.55 9.78 9.14
C GLY A 81 -17.12 8.97 10.36
N ARG A 82 -15.90 8.41 10.36
CA ARG A 82 -15.29 7.61 11.44
C ARG A 82 -14.05 8.24 12.05
N GLY A 83 -13.71 9.46 11.64
CA GLY A 83 -12.46 10.12 12.04
C GLY A 83 -11.21 9.47 11.42
N TRP A 84 -11.35 8.77 10.30
CA TRP A 84 -10.24 8.10 9.61
C TRP A 84 -9.84 8.82 8.33
N LEU A 85 -8.57 8.65 7.98
CA LEU A 85 -7.96 9.16 6.75
C LEU A 85 -7.63 7.99 5.82
N VAL A 86 -7.54 8.23 4.53
CA VAL A 86 -6.83 7.33 3.62
C VAL A 86 -5.35 7.56 3.86
N LEU A 87 -4.69 6.57 4.45
CA LEU A 87 -3.26 6.59 4.79
C LEU A 87 -2.39 6.31 3.57
N GLY A 88 -2.93 5.57 2.61
CA GLY A 88 -2.24 5.16 1.41
C GLY A 88 -2.90 4.00 0.71
N SER A 89 -2.11 3.21 -0.01
CA SER A 89 -2.56 2.05 -0.77
C SER A 89 -1.75 0.79 -0.46
N ALA A 90 -2.34 -0.35 -0.79
CA ALA A 90 -1.66 -1.63 -0.81
C ALA A 90 -1.83 -2.31 -2.17
N HIS A 91 -0.83 -3.10 -2.56
CA HIS A 91 -0.93 -3.96 -3.74
C HIS A 91 -0.09 -5.24 -3.56
N SER A 92 -0.27 -6.19 -4.45
CA SER A 92 0.54 -7.41 -4.46
C SER A 92 1.51 -7.43 -5.63
N HIS A 93 2.67 -8.06 -5.41
CA HIS A 93 3.63 -8.44 -6.45
C HIS A 93 3.64 -9.97 -6.56
N PRO A 94 2.73 -10.60 -7.33
CA PRO A 94 2.58 -12.07 -7.34
C PRO A 94 3.82 -12.84 -7.77
N ARG A 95 4.79 -12.18 -8.40
CA ARG A 95 6.06 -12.75 -8.87
C ARG A 95 7.28 -11.91 -8.51
N GLY A 96 7.12 -10.96 -7.62
CA GLY A 96 8.15 -9.99 -7.27
C GLY A 96 8.58 -10.07 -5.81
N VAL A 97 9.15 -8.97 -5.37
CA VAL A 97 9.58 -8.76 -3.99
C VAL A 97 8.70 -7.70 -3.33
N GLU A 98 8.75 -7.62 -2.02
CA GLU A 98 7.96 -6.67 -1.23
C GLU A 98 8.52 -5.24 -1.24
N GLU A 99 9.13 -4.82 -2.36
CA GLU A 99 9.72 -3.48 -2.54
C GLU A 99 9.02 -2.68 -3.63
N PRO A 100 8.86 -1.35 -3.46
CA PRO A 100 8.24 -0.50 -4.47
C PRO A 100 9.02 -0.51 -5.78
N SER A 101 8.36 -0.85 -6.87
CA SER A 101 8.93 -0.73 -8.22
C SER A 101 9.14 0.74 -8.61
N ALA A 102 9.86 0.98 -9.70
CA ALA A 102 10.00 2.32 -10.27
C ALA A 102 8.64 2.91 -10.66
N THR A 103 7.74 2.08 -11.20
CA THR A 103 6.38 2.47 -11.58
C THR A 103 5.54 2.84 -10.34
N ASP A 104 5.61 2.06 -9.26
CA ASP A 104 4.88 2.35 -8.03
C ASP A 104 5.28 3.71 -7.46
N ARG A 105 6.59 3.99 -7.45
CA ARG A 105 7.12 5.28 -6.98
C ARG A 105 6.69 6.44 -7.86
N ALA A 106 6.72 6.26 -9.18
CA ALA A 106 6.39 7.31 -10.14
C ALA A 106 4.90 7.68 -10.12
N LEU A 107 4.02 6.73 -9.80
CA LEU A 107 2.57 6.92 -9.81
C LEU A 107 1.98 7.18 -8.41
N ALA A 108 2.77 7.09 -7.35
CA ALA A 108 2.31 7.34 -5.99
C ALA A 108 2.00 8.84 -5.76
N PHE A 109 0.88 9.11 -5.10
CA PHE A 109 0.54 10.45 -4.61
C PHE A 109 1.18 10.66 -3.22
N ALA A 110 2.47 10.96 -3.23
CA ALA A 110 3.23 11.22 -2.00
C ALA A 110 2.82 12.56 -1.33
N PRO A 111 2.87 12.66 0.03
CA PRO A 111 3.33 11.62 0.95
C PRO A 111 2.29 10.52 1.16
N THR A 112 2.68 9.25 1.16
CA THR A 112 1.75 8.14 1.26
C THR A 112 2.36 6.88 1.89
N LEU A 113 1.50 6.10 2.56
CA LEU A 113 1.82 4.74 3.00
C LEU A 113 1.64 3.76 1.83
N MET A 114 2.58 2.84 1.66
CA MET A 114 2.47 1.77 0.68
C MET A 114 2.78 0.41 1.33
N LEU A 115 1.83 -0.52 1.26
CA LEU A 115 2.02 -1.91 1.66
C LEU A 115 2.12 -2.79 0.42
N ILE A 116 3.10 -3.70 0.40
CA ILE A 116 3.31 -4.60 -0.72
C ILE A 116 3.34 -6.04 -0.21
N LEU A 117 2.43 -6.87 -0.71
CA LEU A 117 2.40 -8.30 -0.44
C LEU A 117 3.15 -9.04 -1.56
N ALA A 118 4.18 -9.79 -1.22
CA ALA A 118 4.94 -10.61 -2.15
C ALA A 118 5.03 -12.06 -1.64
N PRO A 119 5.27 -13.06 -2.52
CA PRO A 119 5.48 -14.44 -2.10
C PRO A 119 6.63 -14.58 -1.12
N GLY A 120 6.57 -15.58 -0.25
CA GLY A 120 7.72 -16.02 0.56
C GLY A 120 8.87 -16.52 -0.31
N LEU A 121 10.02 -16.75 0.30
CA LEU A 121 11.20 -17.27 -0.41
C LEU A 121 10.88 -18.61 -1.09
N GLY A 122 11.06 -18.67 -2.40
CA GLY A 122 10.78 -19.86 -3.22
C GLY A 122 9.29 -20.10 -3.50
N GLY A 123 8.40 -19.25 -3.00
CA GLY A 123 6.96 -19.36 -3.24
C GLY A 123 6.52 -18.72 -4.55
N GLY A 124 5.35 -19.12 -5.04
CA GLY A 124 4.68 -18.56 -6.20
C GLY A 124 3.45 -17.74 -5.83
N ALA A 125 2.71 -17.29 -6.83
CA ALA A 125 1.49 -16.51 -6.63
C ALA A 125 0.42 -17.23 -5.76
N ALA A 126 0.38 -18.56 -5.78
CA ALA A 126 -0.53 -19.36 -4.96
C ALA A 126 -0.19 -19.30 -3.45
N ASP A 127 1.04 -18.95 -3.10
CA ASP A 127 1.51 -18.94 -1.71
C ASP A 127 1.36 -17.56 -1.03
N LEU A 128 0.85 -16.56 -1.75
CA LEU A 128 0.72 -15.20 -1.22
C LEU A 128 -0.08 -15.13 0.07
N GLU A 129 -1.17 -15.89 0.18
CA GLU A 129 -2.04 -15.87 1.37
C GLU A 129 -1.39 -16.58 2.56
N LEU A 130 -0.68 -17.68 2.31
CA LEU A 130 -0.16 -18.56 3.38
C LEU A 130 1.22 -18.17 3.87
N SER A 131 2.09 -17.72 2.99
CA SER A 131 3.50 -17.44 3.28
C SER A 131 3.99 -16.09 2.75
N GLY A 132 3.06 -15.23 2.35
CA GLY A 132 3.40 -13.92 1.80
C GLY A 132 4.14 -13.03 2.80
N ARG A 133 5.05 -12.21 2.27
CA ARG A 133 5.79 -11.19 3.02
C ARG A 133 5.21 -9.83 2.74
N ILE A 134 5.12 -8.99 3.77
CA ILE A 134 4.61 -7.63 3.65
C ILE A 134 5.76 -6.65 3.81
N GLY A 135 6.00 -5.88 2.75
CA GLY A 135 6.81 -4.67 2.79
C GLY A 135 5.94 -3.49 3.21
N CYS A 136 6.43 -2.71 4.17
CA CYS A 136 5.77 -1.49 4.63
C CYS A 136 6.66 -0.30 4.32
N TRP A 137 6.16 0.65 3.54
CA TRP A 137 6.95 1.74 2.99
C TRP A 137 6.26 3.08 3.18
N TRP A 138 7.04 4.08 3.52
CA TRP A 138 6.63 5.48 3.47
C TRP A 138 7.28 6.17 2.27
N LEU A 139 6.48 6.74 1.40
CA LEU A 139 6.92 7.57 0.30
C LEU A 139 6.76 9.02 0.75
N PRO A 140 7.85 9.74 1.06
CA PRO A 140 7.77 11.13 1.50
C PRO A 140 7.36 12.05 0.35
N ALA A 141 6.82 13.22 0.68
CA ALA A 141 6.63 14.27 -0.32
C ALA A 141 7.98 14.68 -0.93
N PRO A 142 8.00 15.09 -2.19
CA PRO A 142 9.17 15.75 -2.77
C PRO A 142 9.55 16.96 -1.91
N ASP A 143 10.83 17.12 -1.65
CA ASP A 143 11.31 18.30 -0.92
C ASP A 143 11.10 19.54 -1.79
N ASP A 144 10.37 20.54 -1.32
CA ASP A 144 10.04 21.77 -2.07
C ASP A 144 11.28 22.56 -2.52
N GLY A 145 12.46 22.22 -2.01
CA GLY A 145 13.75 22.80 -2.37
C GLY A 145 14.45 22.17 -3.57
N VAL A 146 13.96 21.03 -4.08
CA VAL A 146 14.65 20.25 -5.14
C VAL A 146 13.77 20.12 -6.38
N ARG A 147 13.41 21.23 -6.98
CA ARG A 147 12.67 21.24 -8.28
C ARG A 147 13.49 20.75 -9.48
N GLU A 148 14.81 20.53 -9.31
CA GLU A 148 15.71 20.08 -10.37
C GLU A 148 16.19 18.63 -10.25
N ALA A 149 15.90 17.92 -9.16
CA ALA A 149 16.20 16.51 -9.06
C ALA A 149 15.06 15.71 -9.70
N GLY A 150 15.36 14.99 -10.77
CA GLY A 150 14.42 14.07 -11.44
C GLY A 150 13.80 13.04 -10.47
N PRO A 151 13.03 12.07 -10.94
CA PRO A 151 12.19 11.15 -10.13
C PRO A 151 12.92 10.32 -9.07
N ALA A 152 14.22 10.53 -8.89
CA ALA A 152 15.05 9.93 -7.84
C ALA A 152 14.93 10.61 -6.46
N ALA A 153 14.23 11.74 -6.34
CA ALA A 153 14.27 12.57 -5.13
C ALA A 153 13.44 12.05 -3.95
N CYS A 154 12.57 11.07 -4.16
CA CYS A 154 11.75 10.48 -3.09
C CYS A 154 12.11 9.01 -2.87
N LEU A 155 13.19 8.76 -2.13
CA LEU A 155 13.52 7.38 -1.75
C LEU A 155 12.49 6.85 -0.76
N PRO A 156 11.83 5.71 -1.06
CA PRO A 156 10.94 5.04 -0.12
C PRO A 156 11.69 4.70 1.15
N ARG A 157 11.09 4.99 2.29
CA ARG A 157 11.62 4.62 3.59
C ARG A 157 10.87 3.42 4.12
N ARG A 158 11.55 2.33 4.43
CA ARG A 158 10.96 1.16 5.06
C ARG A 158 10.50 1.51 6.47
N LEU A 159 9.22 1.24 6.77
CA LEU A 159 8.66 1.38 8.11
C LEU A 159 8.67 0.03 8.83
N ARG A 160 8.85 0.09 10.15
CA ARG A 160 8.53 -1.05 11.01
C ARG A 160 7.01 -1.17 11.11
N TRP A 161 6.51 -2.38 11.09
CA TRP A 161 5.11 -2.62 11.39
C TRP A 161 4.97 -3.73 12.42
N ARG A 162 3.89 -3.68 13.17
CA ARG A 162 3.54 -4.72 14.14
C ARG A 162 2.05 -5.00 14.08
N MET A 163 1.71 -6.26 14.34
CA MET A 163 0.33 -6.67 14.53
C MET A 163 -0.09 -6.35 15.97
N GLU A 164 -1.31 -5.85 16.11
CA GLU A 164 -2.00 -5.69 17.39
C GLU A 164 -3.18 -6.67 17.48
N ASP A 165 -3.45 -7.15 18.67
CA ASP A 165 -4.59 -8.05 18.96
C ASP A 165 -5.93 -7.32 18.97
#